data_7cb0070f03821663f9c6fd4fd5c21215
#
_entry.id   7cb0070f03821663f9c6fd4fd5c21215
#
_cell.length_a   1.000
_cell.length_b   1.000
_cell.length_c   1.000
_cell.angle_alpha   90.00
_cell.angle_beta   90.00
_cell.angle_gamma   90.00
#
_symmetry.space_group_name_H-M   'P 1'
#
loop_
_entity.id
_entity.type
_entity.pdbx_description
1 polymer ?
#
loop_
_entity_poly.entity_id
_entity_poly.type
_entity_poly.pdbx_seq_one_letter_code
_entity_poly.pdbx_strand_id
1 'polypeptide(L)'
;LGDVYKRQILTSLANEPGQPTVSLPQAMAHTPRLQDILVSTEMTAELHETFGFWISGDGDALDEAGQLSMERANEAIVPTERLDAVDSAFWCRMGDRAYVRWLLPHDEDAATTALARLKAAGEHTLGGESTLLGAFRGAGLLVPVFEVDPEIAAQEWNAPLGELAARLDARLGDDAPLTHDERRASGAVSYTHLRAHE
;
A
#
# COMPACT_ATOMS: atom_id res chain seq x y z
N LEU A 1 -5.22 -10.13 13.80
CA LEU A 1 -5.80 -10.01 12.45
C LEU A 1 -5.34 -11.15 11.53
N GLY A 2 -4.05 -11.56 11.53
CA GLY A 2 -3.54 -12.62 10.65
C GLY A 2 -4.26 -13.97 10.75
N ASP A 3 -4.73 -14.36 11.93
CA ASP A 3 -5.37 -15.68 12.12
C ASP A 3 -6.79 -15.77 11.54
N VAL A 4 -7.48 -14.65 11.38
CA VAL A 4 -8.81 -14.62 10.73
C VAL A 4 -8.67 -14.88 9.23
N TYR A 5 -7.76 -14.20 8.57
CA TYR A 5 -7.52 -14.38 7.13
C TYR A 5 -6.98 -15.77 6.78
N LYS A 6 -6.06 -16.33 7.59
CA LYS A 6 -5.61 -17.70 7.41
C LYS A 6 -6.78 -18.69 7.40
N ARG A 7 -7.68 -18.57 8.38
CA ARG A 7 -8.85 -19.44 8.48
C ARG A 7 -9.79 -19.27 7.30
N GLN A 8 -9.99 -18.04 6.85
CA GLN A 8 -10.78 -17.76 5.65
C GLN A 8 -10.21 -18.50 4.44
N ILE A 9 -8.92 -18.34 4.18
CA ILE A 9 -8.25 -19.00 3.05
C ILE A 9 -8.36 -20.51 3.15
N LEU A 10 -8.01 -21.12 4.30
CA LEU A 10 -8.08 -22.58 4.48
C LEU A 10 -9.51 -23.12 4.35
N THR A 11 -10.50 -22.39 4.83
CA THR A 11 -11.90 -22.79 4.70
C THR A 11 -12.37 -22.66 3.24
N SER A 12 -11.97 -21.59 2.56
CA SER A 12 -12.31 -21.40 1.14
C SER A 12 -11.66 -22.45 0.24
N LEU A 13 -10.41 -22.87 0.54
CA LEU A 13 -9.74 -23.95 -0.18
C LEU A 13 -10.40 -25.32 0.00
N ALA A 14 -11.13 -25.52 1.09
CA ALA A 14 -11.87 -26.76 1.37
C ALA A 14 -13.27 -26.78 0.72
N ASN A 15 -13.76 -25.66 0.22
CA ASN A 15 -15.07 -25.53 -0.42
C ASN A 15 -14.94 -25.68 -1.95
N GLU A 16 -16.02 -26.11 -2.60
CA GLU A 16 -16.10 -26.03 -4.07
C GLU A 16 -16.18 -24.56 -4.52
N PRO A 17 -15.58 -24.22 -5.69
CA PRO A 17 -15.68 -22.88 -6.23
C PRO A 17 -17.13 -22.38 -6.35
N GLY A 18 -17.38 -21.16 -5.88
CA GLY A 18 -18.71 -20.56 -5.88
C GLY A 18 -19.58 -20.86 -4.65
N GLN A 19 -19.13 -21.72 -3.73
CA GLN A 19 -19.85 -21.96 -2.48
C GLN A 19 -19.49 -20.92 -1.40
N PRO A 20 -20.49 -20.29 -0.76
CA PRO A 20 -20.23 -19.33 0.30
C PRO A 20 -19.71 -20.03 1.56
N THR A 21 -18.75 -19.42 2.24
CA THR A 21 -18.27 -19.87 3.54
C THR A 21 -19.25 -19.48 4.63
N VAL A 22 -19.97 -20.45 5.19
CA VAL A 22 -21.07 -20.22 6.15
C VAL A 22 -20.55 -19.83 7.54
N SER A 23 -19.40 -20.35 7.96
CA SER A 23 -18.79 -20.03 9.24
C SER A 23 -17.27 -20.25 9.19
N LEU A 24 -16.53 -19.48 9.98
CA LEU A 24 -15.10 -19.70 10.14
C LEU A 24 -14.84 -20.62 11.33
N PRO A 25 -14.10 -21.72 11.17
CA PRO A 25 -13.73 -22.57 12.29
C PRO A 25 -12.88 -21.82 13.32
N GLN A 26 -12.91 -22.26 14.56
CA GLN A 26 -12.02 -21.70 15.58
C GLN A 26 -10.56 -21.97 15.25
N ALA A 27 -9.67 -21.03 15.59
CA ALA A 27 -8.24 -21.24 15.41
C ALA A 27 -7.79 -22.40 16.31
N MET A 28 -7.08 -23.37 15.71
CA MET A 28 -6.45 -24.46 16.44
C MET A 28 -4.94 -24.17 16.59
N ALA A 29 -4.34 -24.73 17.65
CA ALA A 29 -2.91 -24.53 17.94
C ALA A 29 -1.96 -24.95 16.78
N HIS A 30 -2.44 -25.81 15.88
CA HIS A 30 -1.67 -26.34 14.74
C HIS A 30 -2.17 -25.80 13.38
N THR A 31 -2.85 -24.66 13.34
CA THR A 31 -3.22 -24.05 12.06
C THR A 31 -1.93 -23.65 11.30
N PRO A 32 -1.71 -24.18 10.07
CA PRO A 32 -0.53 -23.84 9.29
C PRO A 32 -0.41 -22.32 9.08
N ARG A 33 0.80 -21.81 9.03
CA ARG A 33 1.01 -20.41 8.67
C ARG A 33 0.73 -20.21 7.18
N LEU A 34 0.34 -19.01 6.78
CA LEU A 34 0.10 -18.73 5.36
C LEU A 34 1.33 -19.05 4.50
N GLN A 35 2.52 -18.74 4.99
CA GLN A 35 3.79 -19.03 4.31
C GLN A 35 4.02 -20.55 4.08
N ASP A 36 3.44 -21.40 4.92
CA ASP A 36 3.62 -22.85 4.83
C ASP A 36 2.68 -23.49 3.77
N ILE A 37 1.67 -22.75 3.30
CA ILE A 37 0.68 -23.21 2.31
C ILE A 37 0.77 -22.50 0.97
N LEU A 38 1.51 -21.39 0.88
CA LEU A 38 1.73 -20.71 -0.38
C LEU A 38 2.72 -21.48 -1.25
N VAL A 39 2.36 -21.72 -2.51
CA VAL A 39 3.25 -22.32 -3.51
C VAL A 39 4.22 -21.33 -4.14
N SER A 40 3.90 -20.06 -4.07
CA SER A 40 4.76 -18.94 -4.47
C SER A 40 4.52 -17.75 -3.57
N THR A 41 5.55 -16.97 -3.31
CA THR A 41 5.48 -15.64 -2.66
C THR A 41 5.53 -14.50 -3.67
N GLU A 42 5.70 -14.81 -4.95
CA GLU A 42 5.64 -13.82 -6.03
C GLU A 42 4.19 -13.37 -6.20
N MET A 43 4.00 -12.05 -6.20
CA MET A 43 2.70 -11.41 -6.40
C MET A 43 2.81 -10.44 -7.58
N THR A 44 1.95 -10.62 -8.56
CA THR A 44 1.79 -9.67 -9.65
C THR A 44 0.61 -8.76 -9.32
N ALA A 45 0.83 -7.45 -9.32
CA ALA A 45 -0.22 -6.46 -9.17
C ALA A 45 -0.59 -5.90 -10.55
N GLU A 46 -1.87 -5.98 -10.90
CA GLU A 46 -2.41 -5.38 -12.12
C GLU A 46 -3.20 -4.12 -11.77
N LEU A 47 -2.99 -3.06 -12.55
CA LEU A 47 -3.78 -1.84 -12.46
C LEU A 47 -4.89 -1.90 -13.50
N HIS A 48 -6.12 -1.66 -13.05
CA HIS A 48 -7.29 -1.63 -13.90
C HIS A 48 -7.86 -0.21 -13.97
N GLU A 49 -8.27 0.22 -15.14
CA GLU A 49 -8.88 1.53 -15.37
C GLU A 49 -10.36 1.56 -14.94
N THR A 50 -10.99 0.40 -14.80
CA THR A 50 -12.40 0.25 -14.42
C THR A 50 -12.57 -0.92 -13.46
N PHE A 51 -13.70 -0.99 -12.76
CA PHE A 51 -14.09 -2.13 -11.94
C PHE A 51 -14.67 -3.32 -12.74
N GLY A 52 -14.62 -3.27 -14.06
CA GLY A 52 -15.13 -4.35 -14.93
C GLY A 52 -14.54 -5.73 -14.63
N PHE A 53 -13.32 -5.79 -14.12
CA PHE A 53 -12.66 -7.05 -13.74
C PHE A 53 -13.36 -7.80 -12.57
N TRP A 54 -14.24 -7.14 -11.82
CA TRP A 54 -15.01 -7.78 -10.73
C TRP A 54 -16.27 -8.49 -11.22
N ILE A 55 -16.66 -8.26 -12.48
CA ILE A 55 -17.85 -8.87 -13.05
C ILE A 55 -17.45 -10.18 -13.73
N SER A 56 -18.02 -11.28 -13.26
CA SER A 56 -17.84 -12.58 -13.90
C SER A 56 -18.74 -12.68 -15.15
N GLY A 57 -18.15 -12.77 -16.33
CA GLY A 57 -18.85 -12.86 -17.61
C GLY A 57 -18.77 -11.58 -18.45
N ASP A 58 -19.44 -11.59 -19.61
CA ASP A 58 -19.54 -10.39 -20.43
C ASP A 58 -20.34 -9.32 -19.70
N GLY A 59 -19.76 -8.12 -19.56
CA GLY A 59 -20.36 -6.98 -18.84
C GLY A 59 -21.75 -6.56 -19.32
N ASP A 60 -22.19 -7.08 -20.47
CA ASP A 60 -23.54 -6.91 -21.01
C ASP A 60 -24.63 -7.64 -20.21
N ALA A 61 -24.27 -8.45 -19.21
CA ALA A 61 -25.21 -9.19 -18.36
C ALA A 61 -25.73 -8.38 -17.15
N LEU A 62 -25.25 -7.13 -16.95
CA LEU A 62 -25.75 -6.27 -15.86
C LEU A 62 -27.12 -5.67 -16.23
N ASP A 63 -28.04 -5.71 -15.28
CA ASP A 63 -29.27 -4.93 -15.37
C ASP A 63 -28.99 -3.41 -15.24
N GLU A 64 -29.99 -2.58 -15.49
CA GLU A 64 -29.87 -1.12 -15.43
C GLU A 64 -29.34 -0.62 -14.07
N ALA A 65 -29.72 -1.25 -12.97
CA ALA A 65 -29.24 -0.89 -11.64
C ALA A 65 -27.75 -1.27 -11.46
N GLY A 66 -27.33 -2.40 -12.00
CA GLY A 66 -25.95 -2.85 -12.02
C GLY A 66 -25.05 -1.95 -12.86
N GLN A 67 -25.52 -1.53 -14.04
CA GLN A 67 -24.81 -0.59 -14.92
C GLN A 67 -24.60 0.76 -14.22
N LEU A 68 -25.66 1.34 -13.63
CA LEU A 68 -25.56 2.59 -12.89
C LEU A 68 -24.63 2.49 -11.67
N SER A 69 -24.64 1.37 -10.97
CA SER A 69 -23.72 1.11 -9.86
C SER A 69 -22.26 1.05 -10.32
N MET A 70 -22.02 0.43 -11.47
CA MET A 70 -20.69 0.35 -12.09
C MET A 70 -20.17 1.72 -12.54
N GLU A 71 -21.03 2.52 -13.18
CA GLU A 71 -20.69 3.90 -13.57
C GLU A 71 -20.23 4.72 -12.36
N ARG A 72 -21.04 4.70 -11.28
CA ARG A 72 -20.70 5.41 -10.04
C ARG A 72 -19.41 4.91 -9.40
N ALA A 73 -19.16 3.60 -9.43
CA ALA A 73 -17.90 3.04 -8.95
C ALA A 73 -16.73 3.53 -9.77
N ASN A 74 -16.85 3.53 -11.10
CA ASN A 74 -15.81 3.98 -12.01
C ASN A 74 -15.52 5.49 -11.89
N GLU A 75 -16.54 6.32 -11.61
CA GLU A 75 -16.36 7.76 -11.34
C GLU A 75 -15.51 8.03 -10.08
N ALA A 76 -15.48 7.08 -9.14
CA ALA A 76 -14.70 7.19 -7.91
C ALA A 76 -13.26 6.66 -8.03
N ILE A 77 -12.87 6.13 -9.21
CA ILE A 77 -11.51 5.65 -9.43
C ILE A 77 -10.52 6.81 -9.37
N VAL A 78 -9.50 6.64 -8.57
CA VAL A 78 -8.35 7.53 -8.53
C VAL A 78 -7.36 7.12 -9.60
N PRO A 79 -7.05 7.98 -10.59
CA PRO A 79 -6.02 7.70 -11.58
C PRO A 79 -4.71 7.32 -10.89
N THR A 80 -4.20 6.14 -11.21
CA THR A 80 -3.04 5.55 -10.53
C THR A 80 -2.10 4.95 -11.55
N GLU A 81 -0.79 5.22 -11.39
CA GLU A 81 0.27 4.63 -12.20
C GLU A 81 1.29 3.95 -11.29
N ARG A 82 1.80 2.81 -11.72
CA ARG A 82 2.86 2.10 -11.01
C ARG A 82 4.20 2.77 -11.28
N LEU A 83 5.02 2.87 -10.23
CA LEU A 83 6.42 3.28 -10.32
C LEU A 83 7.31 2.04 -10.21
N ASP A 84 8.19 1.86 -11.20
CA ASP A 84 8.97 0.63 -11.36
C ASP A 84 10.33 0.67 -10.64
N ALA A 85 10.68 1.79 -10.01
CA ALA A 85 11.94 1.93 -9.26
C ALA A 85 12.00 1.04 -8.02
N VAL A 86 10.85 0.62 -7.50
CA VAL A 86 10.70 -0.27 -6.33
C VAL A 86 9.49 -1.18 -6.54
N ASP A 87 9.41 -2.26 -5.77
CA ASP A 87 8.41 -3.31 -6.00
C ASP A 87 6.94 -2.85 -5.90
N SER A 88 6.63 -1.91 -5.03
CA SER A 88 5.25 -1.57 -4.68
C SER A 88 5.08 -0.08 -4.40
N ALA A 89 5.33 0.76 -5.40
CA ALA A 89 5.04 2.19 -5.33
C ALA A 89 4.10 2.62 -6.45
N PHE A 90 3.23 3.58 -6.10
CA PHE A 90 2.19 4.06 -7.00
C PHE A 90 2.08 5.58 -6.91
N TRP A 91 2.11 6.22 -8.07
CA TRP A 91 1.69 7.60 -8.22
C TRP A 91 0.17 7.63 -8.37
N CYS A 92 -0.50 8.58 -7.75
CA CYS A 92 -1.94 8.76 -7.91
C CYS A 92 -2.32 10.24 -7.90
N ARG A 93 -3.35 10.58 -8.70
CA ARG A 93 -3.87 11.95 -8.80
C ARG A 93 -5.24 12.04 -8.13
N MET A 94 -5.39 12.96 -7.19
CA MET A 94 -6.63 13.21 -6.47
C MET A 94 -7.01 14.70 -6.62
N GLY A 95 -7.88 14.98 -7.57
CA GLY A 95 -8.24 16.34 -7.94
C GLY A 95 -7.05 17.09 -8.54
N ASP A 96 -6.65 18.19 -7.92
CA ASP A 96 -5.54 19.05 -8.31
C ASP A 96 -4.19 18.66 -7.66
N ARG A 97 -4.15 17.58 -6.89
CA ARG A 97 -2.95 17.10 -6.19
C ARG A 97 -2.51 15.75 -6.69
N ALA A 98 -1.21 15.49 -6.58
CA ALA A 98 -0.64 14.18 -6.86
C ALA A 98 0.18 13.66 -5.67
N TYR A 99 0.20 12.35 -5.55
CA TYR A 99 0.87 11.66 -4.44
C TYR A 99 1.63 10.45 -4.93
N VAL A 100 2.78 10.19 -4.31
CA VAL A 100 3.47 8.90 -4.38
C VAL A 100 3.21 8.15 -3.09
N ARG A 101 2.69 6.92 -3.19
CA ARG A 101 2.46 5.98 -2.09
C ARG A 101 3.38 4.79 -2.28
N TRP A 102 4.18 4.53 -1.28
CA TRP A 102 5.16 3.45 -1.34
C TRP A 102 4.91 2.44 -0.22
N LEU A 103 4.53 1.21 -0.57
CA LEU A 103 4.33 0.12 0.38
C LEU A 103 5.69 -0.47 0.74
N LEU A 104 6.10 -0.29 2.00
CA LEU A 104 7.40 -0.78 2.47
C LEU A 104 7.30 -2.25 2.88
N PRO A 105 8.11 -3.16 2.31
CA PRO A 105 8.07 -4.60 2.65
C PRO A 105 8.79 -4.92 3.97
N HIS A 106 9.18 -3.91 4.72
CA HIS A 106 9.98 -4.02 5.94
C HIS A 106 9.11 -4.09 7.19
N ASP A 107 9.72 -4.55 8.29
CA ASP A 107 9.13 -4.41 9.62
C ASP A 107 8.78 -2.94 9.89
N GLU A 108 7.60 -2.71 10.47
CA GLU A 108 7.05 -1.36 10.65
C GLU A 108 7.93 -0.49 11.56
N ASP A 109 8.44 -1.06 12.65
CA ASP A 109 9.26 -0.30 13.61
C ASP A 109 10.61 0.05 12.99
N ALA A 110 11.22 -0.90 12.24
CA ALA A 110 12.45 -0.66 11.50
C ALA A 110 12.27 0.41 10.41
N ALA A 111 11.20 0.32 9.62
CA ALA A 111 10.89 1.28 8.56
C ALA A 111 10.58 2.67 9.14
N THR A 112 9.81 2.76 10.22
CA THR A 112 9.51 4.02 10.92
C THR A 112 10.77 4.66 11.46
N THR A 113 11.66 3.86 12.06
CA THR A 113 12.95 4.31 12.58
C THR A 113 13.85 4.86 11.46
N ALA A 114 13.96 4.14 10.35
CA ALA A 114 14.75 4.56 9.19
C ALA A 114 14.22 5.87 8.57
N LEU A 115 12.89 5.98 8.39
CA LEU A 115 12.25 7.22 7.93
C LEU A 115 12.46 8.39 8.89
N ALA A 116 12.42 8.16 10.20
CA ALA A 116 12.67 9.18 11.21
C ALA A 116 14.11 9.72 11.12
N ARG A 117 15.09 8.84 10.90
CA ARG A 117 16.49 9.22 10.69
C ARG A 117 16.67 10.05 9.41
N LEU A 118 16.06 9.62 8.30
CA LEU A 118 16.07 10.40 7.07
C LEU A 118 15.41 11.77 7.25
N LYS A 119 14.31 11.83 7.99
CA LYS A 119 13.60 13.08 8.27
C LYS A 119 14.45 14.03 9.11
N ALA A 120 15.10 13.52 10.15
CA ALA A 120 16.00 14.31 10.98
C ALA A 120 17.22 14.84 10.20
N ALA A 121 17.70 14.06 9.21
CA ALA A 121 18.80 14.45 8.33
C ALA A 121 18.35 15.38 7.17
N GLY A 122 17.06 15.61 6.96
CA GLY A 122 16.55 16.35 5.81
C GLY A 122 16.61 15.59 4.48
N GLU A 123 16.80 14.26 4.52
CA GLU A 123 17.00 13.38 3.36
C GLU A 123 15.75 12.55 2.99
N HIS A 124 14.57 12.90 3.51
CA HIS A 124 13.33 12.13 3.48
C HIS A 124 12.38 12.48 2.34
N THR A 125 12.79 13.29 1.38
CA THR A 125 11.95 13.72 0.25
C THR A 125 12.38 13.06 -1.05
N LEU A 126 11.50 13.13 -2.07
CA LEU A 126 11.80 12.72 -3.44
C LEU A 126 12.55 13.80 -4.24
N GLY A 127 13.00 14.88 -3.57
CA GLY A 127 13.60 16.03 -4.23
C GLY A 127 12.56 17.04 -4.74
N GLY A 128 13.02 18.15 -5.30
CA GLY A 128 12.15 19.23 -5.77
C GLY A 128 11.23 19.77 -4.66
N GLU A 129 9.98 20.02 -5.00
CA GLU A 129 8.94 20.50 -4.07
C GLU A 129 8.17 19.36 -3.40
N SER A 130 8.68 18.11 -3.47
CA SER A 130 8.01 16.97 -2.84
C SER A 130 8.03 17.06 -1.31
N THR A 131 6.94 16.65 -0.67
CA THR A 131 6.79 16.68 0.78
C THR A 131 6.33 15.33 1.32
N LEU A 132 7.05 14.76 2.28
CA LEU A 132 6.56 13.62 3.05
C LEU A 132 5.44 14.07 3.98
N LEU A 133 4.21 13.73 3.65
CA LEU A 133 3.04 14.04 4.48
C LEU A 133 3.02 13.19 5.76
N GLY A 134 3.54 11.98 5.70
CA GLY A 134 3.60 11.02 6.77
C GLY A 134 3.44 9.60 6.25
N ALA A 135 3.15 8.66 7.13
CA ALA A 135 2.91 7.28 6.75
C ALA A 135 1.66 6.72 7.44
N PHE A 136 0.96 5.85 6.76
CA PHE A 136 -0.16 5.10 7.32
C PHE A 136 0.10 3.61 7.25
N ARG A 137 -0.68 2.84 8.00
CA ARG A 137 -0.62 1.38 7.96
C ARG A 137 -1.66 0.84 6.98
N GLY A 138 -1.22 0.11 5.97
CA GLY A 138 -2.08 -0.58 5.01
C GLY A 138 -1.72 -2.05 4.93
N ALA A 139 -2.68 -2.95 5.13
CA ALA A 139 -2.50 -4.41 5.06
C ALA A 139 -1.33 -4.96 5.93
N GLY A 140 -1.00 -4.28 7.03
CA GLY A 140 0.12 -4.65 7.91
C GLY A 140 1.48 -4.09 7.49
N LEU A 141 1.53 -3.28 6.45
CA LEU A 141 2.74 -2.62 5.95
C LEU A 141 2.69 -1.12 6.23
N LEU A 142 3.86 -0.50 6.38
CA LEU A 142 3.98 0.95 6.47
C LEU A 142 3.94 1.55 5.05
N VAL A 143 3.12 2.58 4.86
CA VAL A 143 2.94 3.25 3.58
C VAL A 143 3.22 4.74 3.73
N PRO A 144 4.47 5.21 3.51
CA PRO A 144 4.76 6.63 3.40
C PRO A 144 4.05 7.24 2.19
N VAL A 145 3.59 8.48 2.38
CA VAL A 145 2.88 9.27 1.36
C VAL A 145 3.64 10.56 1.12
N PHE A 146 4.01 10.76 -0.13
CA PHE A 146 4.68 11.98 -0.59
C PHE A 146 3.70 12.77 -1.45
N GLU A 147 3.46 14.02 -1.10
CA GLU A 147 2.83 14.97 -2.01
C GLU A 147 3.87 15.41 -3.03
N VAL A 148 3.49 15.42 -4.30
CA VAL A 148 4.36 15.71 -5.42
C VAL A 148 3.68 16.69 -6.39
N ASP A 149 4.45 17.32 -7.27
CA ASP A 149 3.91 18.20 -8.28
C ASP A 149 3.02 17.41 -9.27
N PRO A 150 1.73 17.77 -9.41
CA PRO A 150 0.80 17.12 -10.33
C PRO A 150 1.09 17.37 -11.81
N GLU A 151 1.91 18.36 -12.14
CA GLU A 151 2.29 18.68 -13.52
C GLU A 151 3.48 17.81 -14.01
N ILE A 152 4.17 17.15 -13.09
CA ILE A 152 5.25 16.22 -13.41
C ILE A 152 4.66 14.83 -13.68
N ALA A 153 5.04 14.23 -14.81
CA ALA A 153 4.57 12.90 -15.18
C ALA A 153 4.99 11.85 -14.15
N ALA A 154 4.13 10.85 -13.91
CA ALA A 154 4.35 9.81 -12.92
C ALA A 154 5.73 9.14 -13.06
N GLN A 155 6.15 8.82 -14.27
CA GLN A 155 7.39 8.12 -14.55
C GLN A 155 8.67 8.89 -14.20
N GLU A 156 8.59 10.22 -14.15
CA GLU A 156 9.72 11.06 -13.72
C GLU A 156 10.07 10.88 -12.24
N TRP A 157 9.13 10.36 -11.44
CA TRP A 157 9.35 10.08 -10.03
C TRP A 157 10.10 8.77 -9.76
N ASN A 158 10.36 7.94 -10.79
CA ASN A 158 11.11 6.70 -10.63
C ASN A 158 12.55 6.94 -10.13
N ALA A 159 13.30 7.82 -10.75
CA ALA A 159 14.67 8.08 -10.34
C ALA A 159 14.77 8.65 -8.91
N PRO A 160 14.01 9.70 -8.54
CA PRO A 160 13.98 10.20 -7.16
C PRO A 160 13.55 9.15 -6.12
N LEU A 161 12.59 8.29 -6.47
CA LEU A 161 12.12 7.22 -5.60
C LEU A 161 13.20 6.15 -5.39
N GLY A 162 13.91 5.76 -6.43
CA GLY A 162 15.05 4.84 -6.35
C GLY A 162 16.17 5.37 -5.46
N GLU A 163 16.47 6.67 -5.56
CA GLU A 163 17.43 7.32 -4.67
C GLU A 163 16.98 7.35 -3.21
N LEU A 164 15.68 7.61 -2.96
CA LEU A 164 15.12 7.56 -1.61
C LEU A 164 15.17 6.13 -1.06
N ALA A 165 14.86 5.12 -1.88
CA ALA A 165 14.92 3.72 -1.49
C ALA A 165 16.35 3.33 -1.05
N ALA A 166 17.36 3.71 -1.81
CA ALA A 166 18.76 3.47 -1.45
C ALA A 166 19.15 4.16 -0.12
N ARG A 167 18.67 5.39 0.11
CA ARG A 167 18.89 6.07 1.39
C ARG A 167 18.16 5.38 2.55
N LEU A 168 16.93 4.88 2.34
CA LEU A 168 16.18 4.13 3.33
C LEU A 168 16.88 2.83 3.71
N ASP A 169 17.31 2.05 2.71
CA ASP A 169 18.01 0.79 2.91
C ASP A 169 19.29 0.98 3.73
N ALA A 170 20.02 2.05 3.49
CA ALA A 170 21.21 2.39 4.26
C ALA A 170 20.91 2.69 5.76
N ARG A 171 19.68 3.02 6.11
CA ARG A 171 19.24 3.32 7.48
C ARG A 171 18.53 2.17 8.19
N LEU A 172 18.03 1.18 7.44
CA LEU A 172 17.27 0.04 8.00
C LEU A 172 18.12 -0.85 8.92
N GLY A 173 19.41 -0.98 8.66
CA GLY A 173 20.33 -1.79 9.47
C GLY A 173 21.02 -1.04 10.61
N ASP A 174 20.63 0.19 10.88
CA ASP A 174 21.24 0.99 11.95
C ASP A 174 20.53 0.76 13.28
N ASP A 175 21.14 -0.01 14.18
CA ASP A 175 20.62 -0.37 15.50
C ASP A 175 20.96 0.68 16.60
N ALA A 176 21.62 1.79 16.25
CA ALA A 176 21.95 2.82 17.23
C ALA A 176 20.67 3.43 17.86
N PRO A 177 20.67 3.75 19.14
CA PRO A 177 19.53 4.43 19.77
C PRO A 177 19.23 5.75 19.06
N LEU A 178 17.94 6.03 18.83
CA LEU A 178 17.51 7.28 18.21
C LEU A 178 17.97 8.50 19.05
N THR A 179 18.49 9.50 18.39
CA THR A 179 18.77 10.82 18.95
C THR A 179 17.49 11.55 19.34
N HIS A 180 17.59 12.69 19.99
CA HIS A 180 16.43 13.50 20.36
C HIS A 180 15.65 13.99 19.11
N ASP A 181 16.36 14.41 18.07
CA ASP A 181 15.74 14.92 16.83
C ASP A 181 15.09 13.80 16.03
N GLU A 182 15.70 12.62 15.99
CA GLU A 182 15.12 11.43 15.35
C GLU A 182 13.87 10.93 16.07
N ARG A 183 13.84 10.94 17.42
CA ARG A 183 12.61 10.63 18.18
C ARG A 183 11.49 11.61 17.90
N ARG A 184 11.81 12.90 17.79
CA ARG A 184 10.82 13.92 17.42
C ARG A 184 10.30 13.70 15.99
N ALA A 185 11.20 13.37 15.06
CA ALA A 185 10.86 13.04 13.68
C ALA A 185 10.00 11.77 13.56
N SER A 186 10.25 10.74 14.38
CA SER A 186 9.46 9.51 14.44
C SER A 186 7.99 9.81 14.79
N GLY A 187 7.73 10.66 15.77
CA GLY A 187 6.38 11.11 16.09
C GLY A 187 5.69 11.79 14.91
N ALA A 188 6.43 12.58 14.13
CA ALA A 188 5.88 13.26 12.96
C ALA A 188 5.69 12.35 11.73
N VAL A 189 6.39 11.22 11.64
CA VAL A 189 6.15 10.19 10.61
C VAL A 189 4.89 9.40 10.93
N SER A 190 4.70 9.03 12.20
CA SER A 190 3.56 8.20 12.65
C SER A 190 2.23 8.98 12.79
N TYR A 191 2.27 10.30 12.82
CA TYR A 191 1.11 11.18 13.11
C TYR A 191 0.52 11.81 11.85
N THR A 192 0.24 11.03 10.84
CA THR A 192 -0.59 11.54 9.77
C THR A 192 -1.97 10.89 9.85
N HIS A 193 -2.86 11.53 10.62
CA HIS A 193 -4.28 11.41 10.34
C HIS A 193 -4.51 12.03 8.96
N LEU A 194 -4.38 11.23 7.91
CA LEU A 194 -5.05 11.55 6.66
C LEU A 194 -6.54 11.61 7.02
N ARG A 195 -7.05 12.82 7.29
CA ARG A 195 -8.49 13.04 7.26
C ARG A 195 -8.92 12.66 5.86
N ALA A 196 -9.58 11.51 5.74
CA ALA A 196 -10.41 11.23 4.60
C ALA A 196 -11.38 12.41 4.53
N HIS A 197 -11.21 13.26 3.55
CA HIS A 197 -12.22 14.25 3.22
C HIS A 197 -13.43 13.45 2.71
N GLU A 198 -14.49 13.46 3.52
CA GLU A 198 -15.83 13.16 3.10
C GLU A 198 -16.25 14.04 1.91
#